data_9916076f985baad69709d4d8beb84fbf
#
_entry.id   9916076f985baad69709d4d8beb84fbf
#
_cell.length_a   1.000
_cell.length_b   1.000
_cell.length_c   1.000
_cell.angle_alpha   90.00
_cell.angle_beta   90.00
_cell.angle_gamma   90.00
#
_symmetry.space_group_name_H-M   'P 1'
#
loop_
_entity.id
_entity.type
_entity.pdbx_description
1 polymer ?
#
loop_
_entity_poly.entity_id
_entity_poly.type
_entity_poly.pdbx_seq_one_letter_code
_entity_poly.pdbx_strand_id
1 'polypeptide(L)'
;MPGRFIPNLACACLALSTISPSLPQSFPSQETLVYNIQWRLIDAGEARLTQEPKRSKLHLETSGLVSKLYKLDDNYDLEMEGDFCAVSTTLDAMERTRHRETKVIYDYSKGKASYVERDLIKNSVMKTAEVDIPSCTHDIVGALYKLRTLKLEPGQSTQMAVSDGKKSVSARIEAQQKEEVKTPAGTFSTTRYEALVFGGVLYTRKAQLLIWISDDPRRLPVQIRIRLSFPIGTINLELQKEEHS
;
A
#
# COMPACT_ATOMS: atom_id res chain seq x y z
N MET A 1 3.73 83.38 -7.37
CA MET A 1 4.81 82.40 -7.61
C MET A 1 4.21 81.02 -7.34
N PRO A 2 4.08 80.13 -8.33
CA PRO A 2 3.40 78.83 -8.16
C PRO A 2 4.37 77.73 -7.75
N GLY A 3 4.02 77.03 -6.68
CA GLY A 3 4.74 75.83 -6.20
C GLY A 3 4.46 74.62 -7.08
N ARG A 4 5.53 73.93 -7.51
CA ARG A 4 5.50 72.70 -8.30
C ARG A 4 5.21 71.51 -7.40
N PHE A 5 4.13 70.79 -7.67
CA PHE A 5 3.83 69.45 -7.18
C PHE A 5 4.62 68.43 -8.00
N ILE A 6 5.36 67.55 -7.34
CA ILE A 6 6.02 66.38 -7.92
C ILE A 6 5.19 65.15 -7.52
N PRO A 7 4.68 64.33 -8.45
CA PRO A 7 3.98 63.09 -8.06
C PRO A 7 5.02 61.98 -7.80
N ASN A 8 4.93 61.39 -6.62
CA ASN A 8 5.66 60.17 -6.27
C ASN A 8 5.14 58.98 -7.10
N LEU A 9 6.01 58.45 -7.92
CA LEU A 9 5.75 57.20 -8.68
C LEU A 9 6.03 56.01 -7.77
N ALA A 10 4.99 55.40 -7.22
CA ALA A 10 5.11 54.15 -6.46
C ALA A 10 5.31 53.00 -7.44
N CYS A 11 6.50 52.43 -7.46
CA CYS A 11 6.84 51.25 -8.23
C CYS A 11 6.26 50.00 -7.53
N ALA A 12 5.14 49.47 -8.00
CA ALA A 12 4.55 48.20 -7.51
C ALA A 12 5.33 47.05 -8.12
N CYS A 13 6.24 46.45 -7.37
CA CYS A 13 6.87 45.18 -7.74
C CYS A 13 5.84 44.04 -7.61
N LEU A 14 5.27 43.61 -8.72
CA LEU A 14 4.54 42.33 -8.79
C LEU A 14 5.55 41.18 -8.63
N ALA A 15 5.56 40.53 -7.48
CA ALA A 15 6.24 39.26 -7.30
C ALA A 15 5.46 38.17 -8.05
N LEU A 16 5.94 37.76 -9.22
CA LEU A 16 5.46 36.55 -9.88
C LEU A 16 5.95 35.33 -9.07
N SER A 17 5.05 34.72 -8.32
CA SER A 17 5.27 33.43 -7.69
C SER A 17 5.32 32.38 -8.79
N THR A 18 6.53 31.92 -9.17
CA THR A 18 6.72 30.79 -10.08
C THR A 18 6.31 29.51 -9.36
N ILE A 19 5.16 28.97 -9.69
CA ILE A 19 4.74 27.62 -9.31
C ILE A 19 5.60 26.67 -10.14
N SER A 20 6.67 26.11 -9.53
CA SER A 20 7.44 25.03 -10.15
C SER A 20 6.56 23.79 -10.24
N PRO A 21 6.34 23.22 -11.45
CA PRO A 21 5.65 21.94 -11.55
C PRO A 21 6.49 20.88 -10.81
N SER A 22 5.91 20.24 -9.81
CA SER A 22 6.51 19.08 -9.18
C SER A 22 6.59 17.97 -10.23
N LEU A 23 7.81 17.54 -10.58
CA LEU A 23 8.02 16.37 -11.41
C LEU A 23 7.28 15.17 -10.80
N PRO A 24 6.64 14.32 -11.61
CA PRO A 24 6.03 13.10 -11.11
C PRO A 24 7.11 12.26 -10.44
N GLN A 25 6.83 11.75 -9.25
CA GLN A 25 7.74 10.90 -8.51
C GLN A 25 7.86 9.57 -9.27
N SER A 26 9.02 9.31 -9.88
CA SER A 26 9.31 8.04 -10.51
C SER A 26 9.98 7.12 -9.49
N PHE A 27 9.36 5.98 -9.22
CA PHE A 27 10.03 4.89 -8.51
C PHE A 27 11.09 4.25 -9.40
N PRO A 28 12.12 3.58 -8.83
CA PRO A 28 13.04 2.76 -9.60
C PRO A 28 12.28 1.81 -10.52
N SER A 29 12.85 1.51 -11.69
CA SER A 29 12.23 0.58 -12.65
C SER A 29 12.07 -0.83 -12.07
N GLN A 30 12.92 -1.18 -11.11
CA GLN A 30 12.82 -2.40 -10.32
C GLN A 30 13.31 -2.11 -8.90
N GLU A 31 12.51 -2.51 -7.92
CA GLU A 31 12.80 -2.36 -6.49
C GLU A 31 12.35 -3.63 -5.79
N THR A 32 13.13 -4.13 -4.84
CA THR A 32 12.70 -5.22 -3.96
C THR A 32 12.88 -4.77 -2.51
N LEU A 33 11.79 -4.80 -1.75
CA LEU A 33 11.74 -4.50 -0.33
C LEU A 33 11.56 -5.80 0.45
N VAL A 34 12.46 -6.05 1.39
CA VAL A 34 12.44 -7.25 2.23
C VAL A 34 12.11 -6.85 3.65
N TYR A 35 11.10 -7.50 4.22
CA TYR A 35 10.59 -7.22 5.57
C TYR A 35 10.74 -8.44 6.47
N ASN A 36 11.18 -8.20 7.71
CA ASN A 36 10.95 -9.14 8.80
C ASN A 36 9.51 -9.05 9.28
N ILE A 37 8.85 -10.19 9.41
CA ILE A 37 7.50 -10.28 9.96
C ILE A 37 7.59 -10.71 11.43
N GLN A 38 6.97 -9.91 12.29
CA GLN A 38 6.82 -10.24 13.71
C GLN A 38 5.34 -10.45 14.04
N TRP A 39 5.06 -11.51 14.76
CA TRP A 39 3.75 -11.77 15.35
C TRP A 39 3.86 -11.75 16.87
N ARG A 40 3.18 -10.79 17.53
CA ARG A 40 3.26 -10.61 18.99
C ARG A 40 4.72 -10.55 19.49
N LEU A 41 5.59 -9.79 18.80
CA LEU A 41 7.01 -9.62 19.12
C LEU A 41 7.89 -10.87 18.92
N ILE A 42 7.38 -11.92 18.30
CA ILE A 42 8.14 -13.12 17.92
C ILE A 42 8.39 -13.04 16.41
N ASP A 43 9.61 -13.30 15.99
CA ASP A 43 9.92 -13.40 14.57
C ASP A 43 9.10 -14.53 13.94
N ALA A 44 8.34 -14.18 12.92
CA ALA A 44 7.32 -15.04 12.33
C ALA A 44 7.62 -15.43 10.89
N GLY A 45 8.44 -14.65 10.18
CA GLY A 45 8.73 -14.91 8.77
C GLY A 45 9.30 -13.72 8.02
N GLU A 46 9.25 -13.80 6.70
CA GLU A 46 9.72 -12.78 5.76
C GLU A 46 8.60 -12.40 4.78
N ALA A 47 8.58 -11.14 4.39
CA ALA A 47 7.80 -10.65 3.25
C ALA A 47 8.76 -10.00 2.24
N ARG A 48 8.66 -10.42 0.98
CA ARG A 48 9.46 -9.88 -0.12
C ARG A 48 8.53 -9.24 -1.14
N LEU A 49 8.60 -7.92 -1.26
CA LEU A 49 7.79 -7.13 -2.19
C LEU A 49 8.68 -6.64 -3.33
N THR A 50 8.46 -7.16 -4.55
CA THR A 50 9.18 -6.76 -5.76
C THR A 50 8.27 -5.93 -6.64
N GLN A 51 8.74 -4.75 -7.05
CA GLN A 51 8.09 -3.84 -7.98
C GLN A 51 8.78 -3.89 -9.33
N GLU A 52 7.99 -4.01 -10.38
CA GLU A 52 8.34 -3.86 -11.79
C GLU A 52 7.40 -2.80 -12.43
N PRO A 53 7.64 -2.26 -13.64
CA PRO A 53 6.88 -1.12 -14.18
C PRO A 53 5.36 -1.26 -14.22
N LYS A 54 4.85 -2.48 -14.44
CA LYS A 54 3.40 -2.76 -14.52
C LYS A 54 2.99 -3.98 -13.69
N ARG A 55 3.91 -4.49 -12.88
CA ARG A 55 3.70 -5.71 -12.12
C ARG A 55 4.33 -5.60 -10.74
N SER A 56 3.69 -6.20 -9.76
CA SER A 56 4.29 -6.37 -8.46
C SER A 56 4.08 -7.79 -7.96
N LYS A 57 5.06 -8.29 -7.23
CA LYS A 57 5.02 -9.61 -6.61
C LYS A 57 5.24 -9.46 -5.12
N LEU A 58 4.43 -10.15 -4.33
CA LEU A 58 4.63 -10.25 -2.90
C LEU A 58 4.74 -11.73 -2.53
N HIS A 59 5.86 -12.12 -1.99
CA HIS A 59 6.07 -13.44 -1.39
C HIS A 59 6.05 -13.31 0.12
N LEU A 60 5.25 -14.13 0.77
CA LEU A 60 5.10 -14.20 2.23
C LEU A 60 5.41 -15.61 2.69
N GLU A 61 6.36 -15.77 3.60
CA GLU A 61 6.65 -17.07 4.19
C GLU A 61 6.83 -16.98 5.70
N THR A 62 6.38 -18.02 6.40
CA THR A 62 6.64 -18.16 7.84
C THR A 62 7.94 -18.91 8.10
N SER A 63 8.64 -18.52 9.16
CA SER A 63 9.90 -19.12 9.58
C SER A 63 9.93 -19.45 11.08
N GLY A 64 11.01 -20.09 11.53
CA GLY A 64 11.30 -20.34 12.93
C GLY A 64 10.22 -21.15 13.66
N LEU A 65 9.87 -20.70 14.87
CA LEU A 65 8.85 -21.37 15.69
C LEU A 65 7.44 -21.23 15.11
N VAL A 66 7.14 -20.10 14.45
CA VAL A 66 5.82 -19.86 13.89
C VAL A 66 5.53 -20.81 12.75
N SER A 67 6.51 -21.13 11.88
CA SER A 67 6.32 -22.08 10.79
C SER A 67 6.00 -23.51 11.24
N LYS A 68 6.43 -23.89 12.46
CA LYS A 68 6.05 -25.18 13.07
C LYS A 68 4.59 -25.21 13.53
N LEU A 69 4.03 -24.08 13.91
CA LEU A 69 2.64 -23.94 14.35
C LEU A 69 1.71 -23.66 13.18
N TYR A 70 2.14 -22.80 12.27
CA TYR A 70 1.37 -22.36 11.11
C TYR A 70 2.33 -22.12 9.94
N LYS A 71 2.50 -23.11 9.07
CA LYS A 71 3.27 -22.96 7.83
C LYS A 71 2.44 -22.18 6.81
N LEU A 72 3.02 -21.10 6.31
CA LEU A 72 2.47 -20.25 5.25
C LEU A 72 3.57 -20.00 4.22
N ASP A 73 3.22 -20.13 2.95
CA ASP A 73 4.06 -19.82 1.79
C ASP A 73 3.12 -19.32 0.68
N ASP A 74 2.97 -18.00 0.60
CA ASP A 74 1.99 -17.35 -0.25
C ASP A 74 2.70 -16.51 -1.31
N ASN A 75 2.33 -16.71 -2.56
CA ASN A 75 2.82 -15.94 -3.70
C ASN A 75 1.69 -15.11 -4.29
N TYR A 76 1.83 -13.80 -4.21
CA TYR A 76 0.88 -12.84 -4.74
C TYR A 76 1.49 -12.12 -5.94
N ASP A 77 0.72 -12.06 -7.02
CA ASP A 77 1.09 -11.40 -8.26
C ASP A 77 0.02 -10.37 -8.62
N LEU A 78 0.44 -9.13 -8.90
CA LEU A 78 -0.41 -8.01 -9.29
C LEU A 78 0.04 -7.48 -10.64
N GLU A 79 -0.87 -7.41 -11.59
CA GLU A 79 -0.75 -6.56 -12.79
C GLU A 79 -1.51 -5.26 -12.58
N MET A 80 -0.89 -4.13 -12.95
CA MET A 80 -1.44 -2.79 -12.74
C MET A 80 -1.10 -1.85 -13.89
N GLU A 81 -1.89 -0.80 -14.03
CA GLU A 81 -1.68 0.25 -15.04
C GLU A 81 -1.85 1.65 -14.43
N GLY A 82 -1.33 2.64 -15.17
CA GLY A 82 -1.51 4.05 -14.86
C GLY A 82 -1.12 4.41 -13.44
N ASP A 83 -2.06 4.84 -12.63
CA ASP A 83 -1.88 5.26 -11.24
C ASP A 83 -2.01 4.08 -10.25
N PHE A 84 -1.35 2.96 -10.53
CA PHE A 84 -1.40 1.70 -9.76
C PHE A 84 -2.80 1.07 -9.68
N CYS A 85 -3.65 1.32 -10.68
CA CYS A 85 -4.96 0.68 -10.78
C CYS A 85 -4.78 -0.81 -11.09
N ALA A 86 -5.41 -1.68 -10.33
CA ALA A 86 -5.29 -3.13 -10.51
C ALA A 86 -5.92 -3.57 -11.83
N VAL A 87 -5.24 -4.42 -12.59
CA VAL A 87 -5.73 -5.08 -13.81
C VAL A 87 -6.10 -6.52 -13.49
N SER A 88 -5.19 -7.24 -12.85
CA SER A 88 -5.43 -8.59 -12.38
C SER A 88 -4.61 -8.90 -11.13
N THR A 89 -5.11 -9.78 -10.29
CA THR A 89 -4.33 -10.35 -9.20
C THR A 89 -4.43 -11.87 -9.19
N THR A 90 -3.33 -12.53 -8.81
CA THR A 90 -3.31 -13.96 -8.53
C THR A 90 -2.61 -14.18 -7.20
N LEU A 91 -3.28 -14.88 -6.28
CA LEU A 91 -2.71 -15.37 -5.05
C LEU A 91 -2.64 -16.89 -5.10
N ASP A 92 -1.45 -17.44 -5.05
CA ASP A 92 -1.19 -18.86 -4.80
C ASP A 92 -0.85 -19.00 -3.32
N ALA A 93 -1.78 -19.53 -2.53
CA ALA A 93 -1.69 -19.60 -1.08
C ALA A 93 -1.50 -21.03 -0.59
N MET A 94 -0.35 -21.30 0.02
CA MET A 94 -0.05 -22.56 0.66
C MET A 94 -0.03 -22.40 2.18
N GLU A 95 -1.18 -22.70 2.80
CA GLU A 95 -1.40 -22.56 4.24
C GLU A 95 -1.57 -23.93 4.91
N ARG A 96 -0.54 -24.40 5.62
CA ARG A 96 -0.49 -25.74 6.24
C ARG A 96 -0.71 -26.85 5.21
N THR A 97 -1.89 -27.46 5.21
CA THR A 97 -2.32 -28.54 4.29
C THR A 97 -3.27 -28.03 3.20
N ARG A 98 -3.53 -26.73 3.13
CA ARG A 98 -4.42 -26.13 2.14
C ARG A 98 -3.58 -25.51 1.05
N HIS A 99 -3.97 -25.75 -0.21
CA HIS A 99 -3.38 -25.10 -1.36
C HIS A 99 -4.51 -24.47 -2.18
N ARG A 100 -4.52 -23.14 -2.28
CA ARG A 100 -5.59 -22.39 -2.92
C ARG A 100 -5.02 -21.38 -3.92
N GLU A 101 -5.75 -21.22 -5.01
CA GLU A 101 -5.53 -20.14 -5.96
C GLU A 101 -6.71 -19.17 -5.88
N THR A 102 -6.40 -17.89 -5.77
CA THR A 102 -7.39 -16.81 -5.91
C THR A 102 -7.01 -15.95 -7.11
N LYS A 103 -7.96 -15.72 -8.02
CA LYS A 103 -7.81 -14.80 -9.15
C LYS A 103 -8.86 -13.72 -9.10
N VAL A 104 -8.42 -12.47 -9.36
CA VAL A 104 -9.32 -11.33 -9.54
C VAL A 104 -8.98 -10.65 -10.86
N ILE A 105 -10.00 -10.35 -11.65
CA ILE A 105 -9.89 -9.56 -12.89
C ILE A 105 -10.70 -8.29 -12.70
N TYR A 106 -10.08 -7.13 -12.99
CA TYR A 106 -10.71 -5.82 -12.89
C TYR A 106 -11.08 -5.32 -14.30
N ASP A 107 -12.35 -5.45 -14.66
CA ASP A 107 -12.87 -5.03 -15.98
C ASP A 107 -13.49 -3.62 -15.86
N TYR A 108 -12.69 -2.61 -16.14
CA TYR A 108 -13.14 -1.22 -16.08
C TYR A 108 -14.14 -0.85 -17.18
N SER A 109 -14.19 -1.60 -18.29
CA SER A 109 -15.19 -1.37 -19.33
C SER A 109 -16.60 -1.74 -18.86
N LYS A 110 -16.70 -2.70 -17.96
CA LYS A 110 -17.95 -3.14 -17.32
C LYS A 110 -18.15 -2.54 -15.93
N GLY A 111 -17.13 -1.86 -15.37
CA GLY A 111 -17.15 -1.38 -13.99
C GLY A 111 -17.24 -2.50 -12.96
N LYS A 112 -16.64 -3.65 -13.23
CA LYS A 112 -16.75 -4.87 -12.42
C LYS A 112 -15.39 -5.48 -12.08
N ALA A 113 -15.29 -6.06 -10.88
CA ALA A 113 -14.23 -6.99 -10.54
C ALA A 113 -14.82 -8.39 -10.34
N SER A 114 -14.20 -9.39 -10.97
CA SER A 114 -14.59 -10.79 -10.89
C SER A 114 -13.58 -11.58 -10.07
N TYR A 115 -14.06 -12.28 -9.05
CA TYR A 115 -13.27 -13.06 -8.10
C TYR A 115 -13.55 -14.55 -8.27
N VAL A 116 -12.49 -15.36 -8.31
CA VAL A 116 -12.57 -16.83 -8.31
C VAL A 116 -11.55 -17.39 -7.32
N GLU A 117 -12.00 -18.24 -6.41
CA GLU A 117 -11.15 -19.00 -5.49
C GLU A 117 -11.27 -20.49 -5.78
N ARG A 118 -10.15 -21.19 -5.88
CA ARG A 118 -10.05 -22.62 -6.17
C ARG A 118 -9.27 -23.35 -5.09
N ASP A 119 -9.71 -24.56 -4.75
CA ASP A 119 -8.92 -25.54 -4.02
C ASP A 119 -8.08 -26.32 -5.04
N LEU A 120 -6.75 -26.15 -5.02
CA LEU A 120 -5.86 -26.81 -5.97
C LEU A 120 -5.64 -28.28 -5.65
N ILE A 121 -5.84 -28.71 -4.41
CA ILE A 121 -5.74 -30.13 -4.01
C ILE A 121 -6.96 -30.90 -4.54
N LYS A 122 -8.15 -30.32 -4.38
CA LYS A 122 -9.43 -30.95 -4.82
C LYS A 122 -9.77 -30.61 -6.26
N ASN A 123 -9.01 -29.71 -6.90
CA ASN A 123 -9.26 -29.19 -8.24
C ASN A 123 -10.70 -28.69 -8.42
N SER A 124 -11.21 -27.91 -7.47
CA SER A 124 -12.59 -27.45 -7.44
C SER A 124 -12.70 -25.96 -7.16
N VAL A 125 -13.70 -25.30 -7.77
CA VAL A 125 -14.04 -23.91 -7.46
C VAL A 125 -14.73 -23.87 -6.10
N MET A 126 -14.18 -23.09 -5.18
CA MET A 126 -14.72 -22.92 -3.84
C MET A 126 -15.67 -21.73 -3.74
N LYS A 127 -15.30 -20.63 -4.44
CA LYS A 127 -16.05 -19.38 -4.36
C LYS A 127 -15.89 -18.57 -5.63
N THR A 128 -16.97 -17.91 -6.02
CA THR A 128 -16.98 -16.85 -7.02
C THR A 128 -17.68 -15.62 -6.45
N ALA A 129 -17.29 -14.43 -6.90
CA ALA A 129 -17.97 -13.19 -6.58
C ALA A 129 -17.78 -12.20 -7.73
N GLU A 130 -18.68 -11.22 -7.81
CA GLU A 130 -18.55 -10.07 -8.68
C GLU A 130 -18.95 -8.83 -7.89
N VAL A 131 -18.23 -7.74 -8.07
CA VAL A 131 -18.46 -6.48 -7.35
C VAL A 131 -18.27 -5.29 -8.27
N ASP A 132 -19.07 -4.25 -8.06
CA ASP A 132 -18.93 -2.98 -8.76
C ASP A 132 -17.65 -2.26 -8.31
N ILE A 133 -16.92 -1.71 -9.29
CA ILE A 133 -15.68 -0.97 -9.05
C ILE A 133 -15.69 0.36 -9.81
N PRO A 134 -15.11 1.43 -9.25
CA PRO A 134 -14.87 2.68 -9.97
C PRO A 134 -13.76 2.55 -11.02
N SER A 135 -13.56 3.59 -11.82
CA SER A 135 -12.65 3.63 -12.99
C SER A 135 -11.18 3.36 -12.68
N CYS A 136 -10.75 3.54 -11.44
CA CYS A 136 -9.43 3.13 -10.94
C CYS A 136 -9.61 2.59 -9.53
N THR A 137 -9.40 1.32 -9.38
CA THR A 137 -9.48 0.61 -8.11
C THR A 137 -8.14 -0.05 -7.85
N HIS A 138 -7.61 0.13 -6.67
CA HIS A 138 -6.38 -0.53 -6.26
C HIS A 138 -6.70 -1.85 -5.56
N ASP A 139 -5.84 -2.83 -5.73
CA ASP A 139 -5.73 -3.92 -4.76
C ASP A 139 -4.91 -3.46 -3.55
N ILE A 140 -4.61 -4.35 -2.61
CA ILE A 140 -3.89 -3.99 -1.39
C ILE A 140 -2.44 -3.54 -1.66
N VAL A 141 -1.76 -4.17 -2.62
CA VAL A 141 -0.37 -3.85 -2.98
C VAL A 141 -0.32 -2.57 -3.82
N GLY A 142 -1.21 -2.42 -4.80
CA GLY A 142 -1.36 -1.19 -5.58
C GLY A 142 -1.72 0.01 -4.70
N ALA A 143 -2.56 -0.19 -3.68
CA ALA A 143 -2.89 0.85 -2.70
C ALA A 143 -1.66 1.28 -1.88
N LEU A 144 -0.75 0.35 -1.53
CA LEU A 144 0.52 0.69 -0.88
C LEU A 144 1.41 1.55 -1.78
N TYR A 145 1.53 1.22 -3.08
CA TYR A 145 2.27 2.05 -4.03
C TYR A 145 1.61 3.41 -4.24
N LYS A 146 0.28 3.46 -4.35
CA LYS A 146 -0.44 4.72 -4.42
C LYS A 146 -0.19 5.59 -3.18
N LEU A 147 -0.19 5.00 -1.98
CA LEU A 147 0.12 5.71 -0.74
C LEU A 147 1.52 6.34 -0.76
N ARG A 148 2.52 5.67 -1.35
CA ARG A 148 3.89 6.21 -1.49
C ARG A 148 3.94 7.49 -2.33
N THR A 149 2.98 7.71 -3.24
CA THR A 149 2.91 8.94 -4.05
C THR A 149 2.24 10.11 -3.31
N LEU A 150 1.52 9.84 -2.22
CA LEU A 150 0.79 10.86 -1.49
C LEU A 150 1.71 11.66 -0.58
N LYS A 151 1.55 12.99 -0.59
CA LYS A 151 2.25 13.92 0.31
C LYS A 151 1.20 14.62 1.17
N LEU A 152 0.73 13.92 2.20
CA LEU A 152 -0.23 14.47 3.16
C LEU A 152 0.52 14.92 4.41
N GLU A 153 0.22 16.13 4.88
CA GLU A 153 0.70 16.60 6.18
C GLU A 153 -0.17 16.04 7.31
N PRO A 154 0.38 15.92 8.54
CA PRO A 154 -0.38 15.44 9.69
C PRO A 154 -1.74 16.13 9.83
N GLY A 155 -2.80 15.33 10.02
CA GLY A 155 -4.20 15.78 10.07
C GLY A 155 -4.90 15.83 8.71
N GLN A 156 -4.17 15.73 7.60
CA GLN A 156 -4.78 15.64 6.27
C GLN A 156 -5.20 14.20 5.94
N SER A 157 -6.24 14.06 5.13
CA SER A 157 -6.72 12.75 4.69
C SER A 157 -7.17 12.79 3.23
N THR A 158 -7.18 11.62 2.61
CA THR A 158 -7.74 11.38 1.26
C THR A 158 -8.54 10.09 1.24
N GLN A 159 -9.21 9.84 0.13
CA GLN A 159 -9.92 8.58 -0.10
C GLN A 159 -9.31 7.84 -1.29
N MET A 160 -9.32 6.53 -1.22
CA MET A 160 -8.77 5.63 -2.22
C MET A 160 -9.72 4.46 -2.42
N ALA A 161 -10.07 4.15 -3.66
CA ALA A 161 -10.86 2.97 -3.98
C ALA A 161 -9.99 1.71 -3.87
N VAL A 162 -10.41 0.77 -3.02
CA VAL A 162 -9.69 -0.50 -2.78
C VAL A 162 -10.66 -1.68 -2.91
N SER A 163 -10.22 -2.75 -3.57
CA SER A 163 -11.01 -3.97 -3.72
C SER A 163 -10.16 -5.23 -3.63
N ASP A 164 -10.72 -6.28 -3.02
CA ASP A 164 -10.20 -7.65 -3.02
C ASP A 164 -10.95 -8.56 -4.03
N GLY A 165 -11.76 -7.97 -4.90
CA GLY A 165 -12.62 -8.68 -5.86
C GLY A 165 -13.93 -9.22 -5.27
N LYS A 166 -14.07 -9.29 -3.95
CA LYS A 166 -15.31 -9.66 -3.26
C LYS A 166 -16.06 -8.46 -2.72
N LYS A 167 -15.31 -7.40 -2.43
CA LYS A 167 -15.82 -6.10 -1.93
C LYS A 167 -15.00 -4.98 -2.54
N SER A 168 -15.65 -3.85 -2.75
CA SER A 168 -15.01 -2.59 -3.13
C SER A 168 -15.41 -1.54 -2.12
N VAL A 169 -14.43 -0.79 -1.60
CA VAL A 169 -14.64 0.24 -0.59
C VAL A 169 -13.85 1.50 -0.91
N SER A 170 -14.35 2.64 -0.47
CA SER A 170 -13.58 3.89 -0.42
C SER A 170 -12.83 3.91 0.92
N ALA A 171 -11.54 3.54 0.90
CA ALA A 171 -10.69 3.57 2.08
C ALA A 171 -10.23 5.00 2.37
N ARG A 172 -10.46 5.48 3.60
CA ARG A 172 -9.89 6.75 4.07
C ARG A 172 -8.46 6.50 4.52
N ILE A 173 -7.54 7.28 3.99
CA ILE A 173 -6.13 7.34 4.38
C ILE A 173 -5.89 8.66 5.09
N GLU A 174 -5.34 8.61 6.30
CA GLU A 174 -5.06 9.79 7.11
C GLU A 174 -3.60 9.83 7.54
N ALA A 175 -2.92 10.95 7.28
CA ALA A 175 -1.60 11.22 7.82
C ALA A 175 -1.76 11.66 9.27
N GLN A 176 -1.13 10.95 10.22
CA GLN A 176 -1.33 11.18 11.65
C GLN A 176 -0.23 12.06 12.25
N GLN A 177 1.01 11.59 12.21
CA GLN A 177 2.15 12.31 12.79
C GLN A 177 3.44 11.98 12.07
N LYS A 178 4.43 12.87 12.22
CA LYS A 178 5.82 12.61 11.82
C LYS A 178 6.57 12.05 13.02
N GLU A 179 7.33 10.99 12.80
CA GLU A 179 8.14 10.36 13.84
C GLU A 179 9.33 9.61 13.23
N GLU A 180 10.37 9.43 14.04
CA GLU A 180 11.52 8.64 13.66
C GLU A 180 11.22 7.16 13.89
N VAL A 181 11.50 6.32 12.88
CA VAL A 181 11.38 4.86 12.95
C VAL A 181 12.72 4.21 12.69
N LYS A 182 13.10 3.31 13.59
CA LYS A 182 14.32 2.52 13.48
C LYS A 182 13.98 1.09 13.06
N THR A 183 14.57 0.63 11.97
CA THR A 183 14.44 -0.72 11.43
C THR A 183 15.81 -1.34 11.17
N PRO A 184 15.94 -2.62 10.85
CA PRO A 184 17.23 -3.20 10.42
C PRO A 184 17.83 -2.52 9.20
N ALA A 185 17.03 -1.96 8.29
CA ALA A 185 17.49 -1.20 7.12
C ALA A 185 18.04 0.19 7.46
N GLY A 186 17.82 0.70 8.67
CA GLY A 186 18.30 2.01 9.11
C GLY A 186 17.32 2.79 9.97
N THR A 187 17.62 4.08 10.14
CA THR A 187 16.76 5.03 10.86
C THR A 187 16.18 6.02 9.87
N PHE A 188 14.87 6.22 9.92
CA PHE A 188 14.11 6.99 8.94
C PHE A 188 13.21 8.03 9.62
N SER A 189 13.26 9.26 9.13
CA SER A 189 12.18 10.21 9.39
C SER A 189 10.98 9.78 8.58
N THR A 190 9.82 9.67 9.21
CA THR A 190 8.62 9.09 8.59
C THR A 190 7.37 9.90 8.86
N THR A 191 6.42 9.82 7.95
CA THR A 191 5.02 10.16 8.21
C THR A 191 4.22 8.87 8.42
N ARG A 192 3.52 8.76 9.55
CA ARG A 192 2.64 7.63 9.84
C ARG A 192 1.27 7.86 9.22
N TYR A 193 0.81 6.89 8.45
CA TYR A 193 -0.52 6.86 7.87
C TYR A 193 -1.39 5.80 8.55
N GLU A 194 -2.64 6.13 8.77
CA GLU A 194 -3.67 5.15 9.15
C GLU A 194 -4.60 4.92 7.96
N ALA A 195 -4.73 3.66 7.55
CA ALA A 195 -5.68 3.25 6.53
C ALA A 195 -6.93 2.69 7.19
N LEU A 196 -8.03 3.42 7.08
CA LEU A 196 -9.34 3.02 7.60
C LEU A 196 -10.06 2.19 6.54
N VAL A 197 -9.63 0.92 6.41
CA VAL A 197 -10.20 -0.05 5.45
C VAL A 197 -11.34 -0.80 6.15
N PHE A 198 -12.35 -0.05 6.62
CA PHE A 198 -13.51 -0.63 7.28
C PHE A 198 -14.51 -1.16 6.25
N GLY A 199 -14.86 -2.42 6.35
CA GLY A 199 -15.84 -3.07 5.49
C GLY A 199 -15.44 -4.46 5.01
N GLY A 200 -14.26 -4.98 5.44
CA GLY A 200 -13.89 -6.38 5.23
C GLY A 200 -13.17 -6.68 3.93
N VAL A 201 -12.52 -5.68 3.28
CA VAL A 201 -11.61 -5.95 2.15
C VAL A 201 -10.35 -6.65 2.65
N LEU A 202 -9.75 -6.18 3.75
CA LEU A 202 -8.59 -6.84 4.36
C LEU A 202 -8.97 -7.84 5.44
N TYR A 203 -10.04 -7.56 6.18
CA TYR A 203 -10.45 -8.40 7.30
C TYR A 203 -11.90 -8.11 7.69
N THR A 204 -12.67 -9.16 8.00
CA THR A 204 -14.09 -9.05 8.39
C THR A 204 -14.30 -8.46 9.79
N ARG A 205 -13.24 -8.35 10.60
CA ARG A 205 -13.26 -7.79 11.95
C ARG A 205 -12.58 -6.42 11.96
N LYS A 206 -12.80 -5.65 13.03
CA LYS A 206 -12.11 -4.36 13.22
C LYS A 206 -10.60 -4.56 13.20
N ALA A 207 -9.92 -4.06 12.20
CA ALA A 207 -8.48 -4.05 12.07
C ALA A 207 -8.01 -2.59 11.97
N GLN A 208 -6.86 -2.29 12.54
CA GLN A 208 -6.16 -1.03 12.36
C GLN A 208 -4.91 -1.29 11.52
N LEU A 209 -4.76 -0.59 10.42
CA LEU A 209 -3.59 -0.65 9.55
C LEU A 209 -2.83 0.67 9.65
N LEU A 210 -1.62 0.60 10.17
CA LEU A 210 -0.69 1.72 10.29
C LEU A 210 0.50 1.47 9.38
N ILE A 211 0.89 2.50 8.61
CA ILE A 211 1.98 2.42 7.64
C ILE A 211 2.88 3.64 7.85
N TRP A 212 4.17 3.41 8.04
CA TRP A 212 5.18 4.45 8.15
C TRP A 212 5.92 4.57 6.82
N ILE A 213 5.73 5.70 6.15
CA ILE A 213 6.40 6.03 4.88
C ILE A 213 7.54 6.99 5.16
N SER A 214 8.74 6.68 4.67
CA SER A 214 9.89 7.58 4.80
C SER A 214 9.63 8.94 4.14
N ASP A 215 10.11 10.02 4.73
CA ASP A 215 9.94 11.39 4.22
C ASP A 215 10.95 11.73 3.11
N ASP A 216 11.94 10.83 2.86
CA ASP A 216 12.91 10.95 1.78
C ASP A 216 12.26 10.70 0.39
N PRO A 217 12.95 11.04 -0.73
CA PRO A 217 12.40 10.87 -2.07
C PRO A 217 12.00 9.44 -2.44
N ARG A 218 12.56 8.40 -1.80
CA ARG A 218 12.22 6.99 -2.07
C ARG A 218 10.84 6.63 -1.55
N ARG A 219 10.34 7.35 -0.52
CA ARG A 219 9.02 7.09 0.06
C ARG A 219 8.80 5.63 0.44
N LEU A 220 9.79 5.06 1.12
CA LEU A 220 9.78 3.64 1.52
C LEU A 220 8.74 3.37 2.60
N PRO A 221 7.93 2.32 2.48
CA PRO A 221 7.11 1.82 3.59
C PRO A 221 8.01 1.05 4.57
N VAL A 222 8.64 1.78 5.50
CA VAL A 222 9.66 1.22 6.39
C VAL A 222 9.09 0.35 7.50
N GLN A 223 7.82 0.59 7.86
CA GLN A 223 7.11 -0.24 8.83
C GLN A 223 5.62 -0.32 8.44
N ILE A 224 5.04 -1.52 8.57
CA ILE A 224 3.61 -1.77 8.40
C ILE A 224 3.13 -2.52 9.63
N ARG A 225 2.10 -2.02 10.31
CA ARG A 225 1.54 -2.65 11.52
C ARG A 225 0.06 -2.92 11.34
N ILE A 226 -0.32 -4.16 11.50
CA ILE A 226 -1.70 -4.62 11.45
C ILE A 226 -2.11 -5.04 12.86
N ARG A 227 -3.03 -4.28 13.46
CA ARG A 227 -3.62 -4.63 14.74
C ARG A 227 -4.94 -5.33 14.51
N LEU A 228 -5.02 -6.57 14.90
CA LEU A 228 -6.20 -7.41 14.76
C LEU A 228 -6.81 -7.65 16.15
N SER A 229 -8.12 -7.91 16.19
CA SER A 229 -8.79 -8.26 17.44
C SER A 229 -8.30 -9.61 17.98
N PHE A 230 -8.43 -9.79 19.32
CA PHE A 230 -8.15 -11.09 19.96
C PHE A 230 -8.88 -12.23 19.21
N PRO A 231 -8.24 -13.41 19.01
CA PRO A 231 -6.97 -13.85 19.61
C PRO A 231 -5.72 -13.58 18.74
N ILE A 232 -5.82 -12.96 17.55
CA ILE A 232 -4.70 -12.82 16.62
C ILE A 232 -3.65 -11.83 17.12
N GLY A 233 -4.07 -10.62 17.50
CA GLY A 233 -3.17 -9.58 18.02
C GLY A 233 -2.47 -8.78 16.93
N THR A 234 -1.21 -8.39 17.13
CA THR A 234 -0.48 -7.49 16.25
C THR A 234 0.49 -8.25 15.36
N ILE A 235 0.49 -7.91 14.07
CA ILE A 235 1.49 -8.29 13.08
C ILE A 235 2.25 -7.01 12.71
N ASN A 236 3.57 -7.07 12.72
CA ASN A 236 4.45 -5.97 12.38
C ASN A 236 5.42 -6.43 11.28
N LEU A 237 5.52 -5.65 10.21
CA LEU A 237 6.51 -5.81 9.15
C LEU A 237 7.51 -4.68 9.29
N GLU A 238 8.79 -4.99 9.40
CA GLU A 238 9.88 -4.02 9.52
C GLU A 238 10.84 -4.18 8.35
N LEU A 239 11.14 -3.10 7.64
CA LEU A 239 12.05 -3.13 6.51
C LEU A 239 13.44 -3.58 6.96
N GLN A 240 13.92 -4.69 6.39
CA GLN A 240 15.26 -5.23 6.62
C GLN A 240 16.26 -4.69 5.63
N LYS A 241 15.88 -4.65 4.35
CA LYS A 241 16.75 -4.18 3.27
C LYS A 241 15.95 -3.78 2.04
N GLU A 242 16.57 -2.92 1.25
CA GLU A 242 16.16 -2.51 -0.08
C GLU A 242 17.17 -3.09 -1.08
N GLU A 243 16.71 -3.78 -2.12
CA GLU A 243 17.55 -4.34 -3.17
C GLU A 243 17.18 -3.66 -4.50
N HIS A 244 18.18 -3.23 -5.27
CA HIS A 244 18.03 -2.68 -6.61
C HIS A 244 18.71 -3.61 -7.61
N SER A 245 18.08 -3.81 -8.76
CA SER A 245 18.63 -4.59 -9.88
C SER A 245 19.05 -3.67 -11.00
#